data_a321002d1bfbf787eb6bf89ebe9ef0ad
#
_entry.id   a321002d1bfbf787eb6bf89ebe9ef0ad
#
_cell.length_a   1.000
_cell.length_b   1.000
_cell.length_c   1.000
_cell.angle_alpha   90.00
_cell.angle_beta   90.00
_cell.angle_gamma   90.00
#
_symmetry.space_group_name_H-M   'P 1'
#
loop_
_entity.id
_entity.type
_entity.pdbx_description
1 polymer ?
#
loop_
_entity_poly.entity_id
_entity_poly.type
_entity_poly.pdbx_seq_one_letter_code
_entity_poly.pdbx_strand_id
1 'polypeptide(L)'
;MLMASVLLASSLNADVAKVERRYDRVESKQLVPLATEAIQFPTYEHNDEAHRDQKAWLMRKANDLGFVARDAGKIVEIELPAKAADAPVLGLVVHGDVQPIDADAWSFPPFSGRVDGGYVLGRGSADDKGPLAQALVAMKALKESGVPRTHTIRLLVGSTEESEATEMGEYLKDHQPPDYSLVLDSEFPVVVGEKAWDLLTVSTPLDERDSSTPYMVTTLSAGLAPSIVPDRAEIALRWRAGTPEWEPLIDALGKVTLPEGTRLVTRADGDALRIVTYGRSAHAGVNLTGGRNALVALARLMEGRLPRGGAGDLLAFARAAGQDLYGTGLGIKDDDPLWGRYAVNLATIKTSTEDAKRTSLGINLRRIPPRTAPQAKASLESFVADFNRRTGASLTTPAAENYFEDEPLGFNPNAKFVRRLLDDYAVATGKRAKPAISGGGTYAKRLPNAIAFGMWFPGKPYPGHDVDEKISVEDLQRGTRVLIRALVDIATGPRIEEPFKP
;
A
#
# COMPACT_ATOMS: atom_id res chain seq x y z
N MET A 1 44.64 4.34 -7.85
CA MET A 1 43.17 4.25 -7.73
C MET A 1 42.60 2.96 -8.32
N LEU A 2 42.90 2.57 -9.55
CA LEU A 2 42.31 1.36 -10.18
C LEU A 2 42.59 0.06 -9.40
N MET A 3 43.80 -0.16 -8.90
CA MET A 3 44.17 -1.34 -8.11
C MET A 3 43.45 -1.44 -6.76
N ALA A 4 43.25 -0.33 -6.07
CA ALA A 4 42.51 -0.30 -4.82
C ALA A 4 41.00 -0.61 -5.02
N SER A 5 40.40 -0.10 -6.08
CA SER A 5 38.99 -0.39 -6.43
C SER A 5 38.78 -1.85 -6.82
N VAL A 6 39.73 -2.48 -7.49
CA VAL A 6 39.66 -3.91 -7.87
C VAL A 6 39.82 -4.81 -6.64
N LEU A 7 40.69 -4.44 -5.71
CA LEU A 7 40.89 -5.19 -4.46
C LEU A 7 39.67 -5.09 -3.53
N LEU A 8 39.05 -3.92 -3.43
CA LEU A 8 37.80 -3.70 -2.65
C LEU A 8 36.63 -4.49 -3.24
N ALA A 9 36.43 -4.46 -4.54
CA ALA A 9 35.40 -5.24 -5.20
C ALA A 9 35.60 -6.77 -5.05
N SER A 10 36.86 -7.21 -5.05
CA SER A 10 37.23 -8.62 -4.81
C SER A 10 36.93 -9.08 -3.39
N SER A 11 37.22 -8.24 -2.38
CA SER A 11 36.89 -8.55 -0.98
C SER A 11 35.39 -8.59 -0.73
N LEU A 12 34.65 -7.63 -1.25
CA LEU A 12 33.19 -7.61 -1.13
C LEU A 12 32.56 -8.87 -1.72
N ASN A 13 32.95 -9.27 -2.93
CA ASN A 13 32.41 -10.49 -3.55
C ASN A 13 32.73 -11.75 -2.73
N ALA A 14 33.90 -11.81 -2.08
CA ALA A 14 34.25 -12.91 -1.21
C ALA A 14 33.40 -12.96 0.06
N ASP A 15 33.12 -11.81 0.67
CA ASP A 15 32.25 -11.68 1.84
C ASP A 15 30.81 -12.02 1.49
N VAL A 16 30.27 -11.48 0.41
CA VAL A 16 28.93 -11.83 -0.11
C VAL A 16 28.84 -13.34 -0.32
N ALA A 17 29.78 -13.94 -1.03
CA ALA A 17 29.78 -15.40 -1.28
C ALA A 17 29.84 -16.21 0.02
N LYS A 18 30.48 -15.70 1.09
CA LYS A 18 30.50 -16.35 2.39
C LYS A 18 29.16 -16.32 3.08
N VAL A 19 28.45 -15.17 3.04
CA VAL A 19 27.10 -15.02 3.59
C VAL A 19 26.09 -15.84 2.79
N GLU A 20 26.15 -15.81 1.46
CA GLU A 20 25.25 -16.60 0.59
C GLU A 20 25.43 -18.11 0.82
N ARG A 21 26.66 -18.61 0.96
CA ARG A 21 26.88 -20.02 1.32
C ARG A 21 26.24 -20.39 2.65
N ARG A 22 26.26 -19.49 3.62
CA ARG A 22 25.59 -19.71 4.92
C ARG A 22 24.08 -19.73 4.72
N TYR A 23 23.54 -18.74 4.03
CA TYR A 23 22.12 -18.66 3.67
C TYR A 23 21.65 -19.95 3.00
N ASP A 24 22.33 -20.42 1.95
CA ASP A 24 21.93 -21.61 1.18
C ASP A 24 21.91 -22.89 2.03
N ARG A 25 22.85 -23.04 2.94
CA ARG A 25 22.97 -24.25 3.75
C ARG A 25 21.94 -24.32 4.88
N VAL A 26 21.58 -23.22 5.48
CA VAL A 26 20.84 -23.19 6.76
C VAL A 26 19.64 -22.24 6.72
N GLU A 27 19.90 -20.94 6.55
CA GLU A 27 18.88 -19.90 6.81
C GLU A 27 17.78 -19.89 5.76
N SER A 28 18.05 -20.27 4.52
CA SER A 28 17.04 -20.37 3.46
C SER A 28 15.88 -21.32 3.81
N LYS A 29 16.16 -22.32 4.67
CA LYS A 29 15.13 -23.28 5.15
C LYS A 29 14.16 -22.65 6.16
N GLN A 30 14.54 -21.53 6.77
CA GLN A 30 13.71 -20.78 7.73
C GLN A 30 12.87 -19.70 7.08
N LEU A 31 13.18 -19.28 5.84
CA LEU A 31 12.53 -18.18 5.17
C LEU A 31 11.04 -18.40 5.01
N VAL A 32 10.63 -19.49 4.39
CA VAL A 32 9.21 -19.82 4.19
C VAL A 32 8.47 -20.06 5.50
N PRO A 33 9.00 -20.85 6.46
CA PRO A 33 8.37 -20.99 7.78
C PRO A 33 8.15 -19.66 8.51
N LEU A 34 9.12 -18.75 8.52
CA LEU A 34 8.97 -17.44 9.14
C LEU A 34 7.89 -16.59 8.46
N ALA A 35 7.86 -16.57 7.12
CA ALA A 35 6.83 -15.86 6.38
C ALA A 35 5.44 -16.44 6.65
N THR A 36 5.27 -17.77 6.62
CA THR A 36 4.00 -18.43 6.87
C THR A 36 3.50 -18.22 8.30
N GLU A 37 4.39 -18.28 9.30
CA GLU A 37 4.03 -17.97 10.68
C GLU A 37 3.58 -16.50 10.86
N ALA A 38 4.30 -15.55 10.25
CA ALA A 38 3.96 -14.12 10.34
C ALA A 38 2.58 -13.81 9.72
N ILE A 39 2.24 -14.47 8.61
CA ILE A 39 0.95 -14.28 7.92
C ILE A 39 -0.23 -14.72 8.80
N GLN A 40 -0.05 -15.65 9.73
CA GLN A 40 -1.15 -16.15 10.57
C GLN A 40 -1.68 -15.12 11.56
N PHE A 41 -1.03 -13.99 11.75
CA PHE A 41 -1.52 -12.89 12.57
C PHE A 41 -2.37 -11.93 11.71
N PRO A 42 -3.69 -11.82 11.94
CA PRO A 42 -4.58 -10.92 11.20
C PRO A 42 -4.48 -9.48 11.72
N THR A 43 -3.34 -8.85 11.55
CA THR A 43 -2.97 -7.54 12.10
C THR A 43 -3.52 -6.37 11.27
N TYR A 44 -4.78 -6.42 10.86
CA TYR A 44 -5.47 -5.27 10.29
C TYR A 44 -5.89 -4.27 11.36
N GLU A 45 -6.18 -3.05 10.96
CA GLU A 45 -6.59 -1.96 11.85
C GLU A 45 -7.69 -2.40 12.85
N HIS A 46 -7.56 -2.00 14.10
CA HIS A 46 -8.45 -2.32 15.22
C HIS A 46 -8.44 -3.78 15.71
N ASN A 47 -7.55 -4.64 15.23
CA ASN A 47 -7.35 -5.98 15.79
C ASN A 47 -6.20 -6.01 16.80
N ASP A 48 -6.39 -5.35 17.94
CA ASP A 48 -5.35 -5.18 18.97
C ASP A 48 -4.80 -6.49 19.54
N GLU A 49 -5.60 -7.56 19.56
CA GLU A 49 -5.17 -8.88 20.01
C GLU A 49 -4.11 -9.44 19.06
N ALA A 50 -4.38 -9.44 17.76
CA ALA A 50 -3.45 -9.94 16.76
C ALA A 50 -2.14 -9.12 16.74
N HIS A 51 -2.22 -7.80 16.94
CA HIS A 51 -1.01 -6.95 17.06
C HIS A 51 -0.16 -7.31 18.28
N ARG A 52 -0.78 -7.55 19.44
CA ARG A 52 -0.06 -8.00 20.65
C ARG A 52 0.58 -9.37 20.44
N ASP A 53 -0.15 -10.32 19.86
CA ASP A 53 0.34 -11.67 19.62
C ASP A 53 1.48 -11.70 18.63
N GLN A 54 1.41 -10.93 17.52
CA GLN A 54 2.48 -10.79 16.55
C GLN A 54 3.72 -10.16 17.21
N LYS A 55 3.57 -9.10 18.00
CA LYS A 55 4.68 -8.48 18.73
C LYS A 55 5.37 -9.50 19.63
N ALA A 56 4.60 -10.25 20.43
CA ALA A 56 5.14 -11.27 21.31
C ALA A 56 5.85 -12.40 20.53
N TRP A 57 5.30 -12.82 19.41
CA TRP A 57 5.92 -13.79 18.50
C TRP A 57 7.24 -13.24 17.94
N LEU A 58 7.25 -12.00 17.46
CA LEU A 58 8.43 -11.38 16.86
C LEU A 58 9.57 -11.23 17.86
N MET A 59 9.26 -10.79 19.09
CA MET A 59 10.24 -10.71 20.19
C MET A 59 10.88 -12.08 20.50
N ARG A 60 10.07 -13.15 20.58
CA ARG A 60 10.60 -14.50 20.78
C ARG A 60 11.47 -14.95 19.62
N LYS A 61 10.99 -14.79 18.36
CA LYS A 61 11.75 -15.20 17.16
C LYS A 61 13.07 -14.46 17.04
N ALA A 62 13.11 -13.17 17.34
CA ALA A 62 14.36 -12.40 17.33
C ALA A 62 15.35 -12.95 18.35
N ASN A 63 14.90 -13.27 19.56
CA ASN A 63 15.75 -13.87 20.60
C ASN A 63 16.24 -15.28 20.21
N ASP A 64 15.38 -16.12 19.63
CA ASP A 64 15.75 -17.47 19.14
C ASP A 64 16.80 -17.40 18.02
N LEU A 65 16.72 -16.38 17.17
CA LEU A 65 17.72 -16.08 16.15
C LEU A 65 18.99 -15.45 16.73
N GLY A 66 18.98 -15.14 18.04
CA GLY A 66 20.10 -14.57 18.79
C GLY A 66 20.35 -13.09 18.50
N PHE A 67 19.32 -12.33 18.20
CA PHE A 67 19.34 -10.88 18.11
C PHE A 67 18.95 -10.24 19.44
N VAL A 68 19.20 -8.95 19.58
CA VAL A 68 18.68 -8.15 20.69
C VAL A 68 17.36 -7.54 20.26
N ALA A 69 16.26 -7.92 20.92
CA ALA A 69 14.94 -7.38 20.62
C ALA A 69 14.47 -6.42 21.72
N ARG A 70 13.85 -5.31 21.35
CA ARG A 70 13.28 -4.30 22.25
C ARG A 70 11.87 -3.95 21.82
N ASP A 71 10.98 -3.81 22.78
CA ASP A 71 9.63 -3.25 22.57
C ASP A 71 9.73 -1.73 22.65
N ALA A 72 9.50 -1.05 21.54
CA ALA A 72 9.45 0.40 21.41
C ALA A 72 8.02 0.89 21.10
N GLY A 73 7.02 0.33 21.80
CA GLY A 73 5.62 0.70 21.63
C GLY A 73 4.98 0.06 20.40
N LYS A 74 4.62 0.84 19.42
CA LYS A 74 4.08 0.34 18.14
C LYS A 74 5.18 -0.18 17.18
N ILE A 75 6.47 -0.11 17.59
CA ILE A 75 7.61 -0.60 16.83
C ILE A 75 8.35 -1.66 17.65
N VAL A 76 8.79 -2.72 16.98
CA VAL A 76 9.76 -3.67 17.53
C VAL A 76 11.12 -3.37 16.91
N GLU A 77 12.12 -3.10 17.75
CA GLU A 77 13.51 -3.02 17.34
C GLU A 77 14.17 -4.39 17.46
N ILE A 78 14.87 -4.82 16.41
CA ILE A 78 15.67 -6.04 16.41
C ILE A 78 17.08 -5.68 15.96
N GLU A 79 18.06 -5.89 16.82
CA GLU A 79 19.39 -5.36 16.59
C GLU A 79 20.46 -6.47 16.51
N LEU A 80 21.34 -6.31 15.55
CA LEU A 80 22.59 -7.04 15.41
C LEU A 80 23.76 -6.06 15.60
N PRO A 81 24.28 -5.87 16.83
CA PRO A 81 25.25 -4.85 17.13
C PRO A 81 26.60 -5.10 16.45
N ALA A 82 27.30 -4.04 16.05
CA ALA A 82 28.70 -4.07 15.67
C ALA A 82 29.57 -4.22 16.90
N LYS A 83 30.90 -4.44 16.68
CA LYS A 83 31.89 -4.51 17.77
C LYS A 83 32.23 -3.12 18.33
N ALA A 84 32.27 -2.09 17.49
CA ALA A 84 32.53 -0.71 17.90
C ALA A 84 31.24 -0.08 18.43
N ALA A 85 31.34 0.58 19.58
CA ALA A 85 30.16 1.21 20.21
C ALA A 85 29.66 2.44 19.45
N ASP A 86 30.53 3.09 18.69
CA ASP A 86 30.23 4.27 17.84
C ASP A 86 30.01 3.89 16.37
N ALA A 87 29.77 2.62 16.08
CA ALA A 87 29.49 2.16 14.73
C ALA A 87 28.23 2.82 14.18
N PRO A 88 28.22 3.23 12.90
CA PRO A 88 27.02 3.72 12.27
C PRO A 88 25.94 2.63 12.24
N VAL A 89 24.68 3.05 12.25
CA VAL A 89 23.53 2.16 12.27
C VAL A 89 22.90 2.12 10.87
N LEU A 90 22.88 0.95 10.26
CA LEU A 90 22.08 0.66 9.08
C LEU A 90 20.69 0.16 9.53
N GLY A 91 19.64 0.89 9.17
CA GLY A 91 18.27 0.46 9.34
C GLY A 91 17.82 -0.46 8.23
N LEU A 92 17.11 -1.52 8.58
CA LEU A 92 16.17 -2.24 7.73
C LEU A 92 14.78 -1.92 8.27
N VAL A 93 13.83 -1.59 7.42
CA VAL A 93 12.52 -1.13 7.87
C VAL A 93 11.43 -1.91 7.13
N VAL A 94 10.50 -2.46 7.89
CA VAL A 94 9.35 -3.22 7.41
C VAL A 94 8.14 -2.94 8.30
N HIS A 95 6.96 -3.39 7.89
CA HIS A 95 5.79 -3.39 8.76
C HIS A 95 5.21 -4.80 8.98
N GLY A 96 4.44 -4.94 10.05
CA GLY A 96 3.82 -6.19 10.43
C GLY A 96 2.29 -6.15 10.37
N ASP A 97 1.69 -4.97 10.20
CA ASP A 97 0.27 -4.83 9.97
C ASP A 97 -0.10 -5.09 8.50
N VAL A 98 -1.38 -5.15 8.22
CA VAL A 98 -1.90 -5.49 6.89
C VAL A 98 -3.21 -4.78 6.61
N GLN A 99 -3.51 -4.54 5.34
CA GLN A 99 -4.80 -4.02 4.90
C GLN A 99 -5.97 -4.96 5.26
N PRO A 100 -7.16 -4.40 5.56
CA PRO A 100 -8.35 -5.18 5.81
C PRO A 100 -8.77 -6.03 4.60
N ILE A 101 -9.57 -7.04 4.85
CA ILE A 101 -10.04 -7.99 3.84
C ILE A 101 -11.57 -8.13 3.87
N ASP A 102 -12.14 -8.48 2.71
CA ASP A 102 -13.46 -9.12 2.63
C ASP A 102 -13.24 -10.62 2.41
N ALA A 103 -13.41 -11.42 3.47
CA ALA A 103 -13.09 -12.84 3.44
C ALA A 103 -13.92 -13.62 2.40
N ASP A 104 -15.12 -13.15 2.08
CA ASP A 104 -15.99 -13.78 1.09
C ASP A 104 -15.48 -13.63 -0.36
N ALA A 105 -14.57 -12.68 -0.59
CA ALA A 105 -13.94 -12.47 -1.88
C ALA A 105 -12.75 -13.40 -2.13
N TRP A 106 -12.19 -14.04 -1.08
CA TRP A 106 -10.98 -14.85 -1.19
C TRP A 106 -11.26 -16.30 -1.57
N SER A 107 -10.41 -16.89 -2.41
CA SER A 107 -10.51 -18.30 -2.81
C SER A 107 -9.91 -19.27 -1.77
N PHE A 108 -9.21 -18.77 -0.76
CA PHE A 108 -8.62 -19.50 0.35
C PHE A 108 -8.63 -18.66 1.63
N PRO A 109 -8.47 -19.24 2.85
CA PRO A 109 -8.43 -18.47 4.08
C PRO A 109 -7.28 -17.43 4.07
N PRO A 110 -7.58 -16.12 4.19
CA PRO A 110 -6.60 -15.04 3.96
C PRO A 110 -5.38 -15.04 4.87
N PHE A 111 -5.49 -15.61 6.06
CA PHE A 111 -4.43 -15.68 7.07
C PHE A 111 -3.93 -17.11 7.32
N SER A 112 -4.09 -18.00 6.34
CA SER A 112 -3.65 -19.39 6.49
C SER A 112 -2.13 -19.56 6.50
N GLY A 113 -1.40 -18.67 5.85
CA GLY A 113 0.05 -18.78 5.70
C GLY A 113 0.48 -20.08 5.02
N ARG A 114 -0.37 -20.69 4.18
CA ARG A 114 -0.04 -21.97 3.56
C ARG A 114 0.84 -21.79 2.34
N VAL A 115 1.58 -22.86 2.01
CA VAL A 115 2.34 -22.93 0.76
C VAL A 115 1.60 -23.83 -0.21
N ASP A 116 1.36 -23.33 -1.43
CA ASP A 116 0.73 -24.08 -2.49
C ASP A 116 1.23 -23.66 -3.87
N GLY A 117 1.46 -24.62 -4.78
CA GLY A 117 1.92 -24.34 -6.14
C GLY A 117 3.22 -23.52 -6.24
N GLY A 118 4.08 -23.55 -5.22
CA GLY A 118 5.31 -22.76 -5.19
C GLY A 118 5.12 -21.32 -4.70
N TYR A 119 3.95 -21.00 -4.13
CA TYR A 119 3.63 -19.71 -3.57
C TYR A 119 3.36 -19.79 -2.06
N VAL A 120 3.73 -18.77 -1.33
CA VAL A 120 3.24 -18.48 0.02
C VAL A 120 1.97 -17.66 -0.13
N LEU A 121 0.86 -18.16 0.39
CA LEU A 121 -0.48 -17.59 0.22
C LEU A 121 -0.94 -16.88 1.49
N GLY A 122 -1.48 -15.69 1.34
CA GLY A 122 -2.14 -14.96 2.42
C GLY A 122 -1.90 -13.46 2.38
N ARG A 123 -2.79 -12.72 3.02
CA ARG A 123 -2.65 -11.27 3.24
C ARG A 123 -1.36 -10.98 4.02
N GLY A 124 -0.53 -10.06 3.52
CA GLY A 124 0.78 -9.75 4.08
C GLY A 124 1.92 -10.62 3.49
N SER A 125 1.63 -11.56 2.59
CA SER A 125 2.69 -12.40 2.02
C SER A 125 3.70 -11.61 1.19
N ALA A 126 3.24 -10.58 0.48
CA ALA A 126 4.07 -9.66 -0.29
C ALA A 126 4.25 -8.32 0.42
N ASP A 127 3.28 -7.89 1.22
CA ASP A 127 3.14 -6.57 1.84
C ASP A 127 2.74 -6.70 3.32
N ASP A 128 3.66 -6.79 4.30
CA ASP A 128 5.14 -6.72 4.21
C ASP A 128 5.79 -7.87 5.03
N LYS A 129 5.00 -8.92 5.41
CA LYS A 129 5.47 -10.04 6.27
C LYS A 129 6.44 -11.00 5.56
N GLY A 130 6.34 -11.11 4.24
CA GLY A 130 7.36 -11.79 3.45
C GLY A 130 8.71 -11.07 3.54
N PRO A 131 8.80 -9.78 3.25
CA PRO A 131 9.98 -8.94 3.47
C PRO A 131 10.51 -8.96 4.92
N LEU A 132 9.64 -8.95 5.93
CA LEU A 132 10.03 -9.17 7.33
C LEU A 132 10.83 -10.47 7.50
N ALA A 133 10.33 -11.58 6.95
CA ALA A 133 11.04 -12.86 7.00
C ALA A 133 12.38 -12.81 6.26
N GLN A 134 12.45 -12.13 5.11
CA GLN A 134 13.67 -11.92 4.34
C GLN A 134 14.71 -11.13 5.13
N ALA A 135 14.30 -10.06 5.82
CA ALA A 135 15.18 -9.25 6.67
C ALA A 135 15.79 -10.08 7.81
N LEU A 136 14.98 -10.82 8.55
CA LEU A 136 15.42 -11.69 9.65
C LEU A 136 16.41 -12.74 9.18
N VAL A 137 16.14 -13.40 8.06
CA VAL A 137 17.00 -14.45 7.51
C VAL A 137 18.29 -13.88 6.95
N ALA A 138 18.27 -12.74 6.28
CA ALA A 138 19.47 -12.07 5.77
C ALA A 138 20.40 -11.61 6.91
N MET A 139 19.83 -10.99 7.95
CA MET A 139 20.58 -10.60 9.16
C MET A 139 21.20 -11.83 9.85
N LYS A 140 20.46 -12.94 9.95
CA LYS A 140 20.95 -14.19 10.54
C LYS A 140 22.09 -14.77 9.71
N ALA A 141 21.95 -14.83 8.40
CA ALA A 141 23.01 -15.32 7.51
C ALA A 141 24.29 -14.49 7.64
N LEU A 142 24.17 -13.16 7.69
CA LEU A 142 25.29 -12.25 7.91
C LEU A 142 25.96 -12.51 9.27
N LYS A 143 25.17 -12.59 10.36
CA LYS A 143 25.67 -12.90 11.71
C LYS A 143 26.47 -14.19 11.74
N GLU A 144 25.87 -15.28 11.27
CA GLU A 144 26.44 -16.62 11.36
C GLU A 144 27.57 -16.88 10.33
N SER A 145 27.69 -16.02 9.32
CA SER A 145 28.82 -16.10 8.37
C SER A 145 30.15 -15.75 9.01
N GLY A 146 30.16 -14.96 10.11
CA GLY A 146 31.34 -14.44 10.73
C GLY A 146 32.08 -13.38 9.90
N VAL A 147 31.44 -12.78 8.90
CA VAL A 147 31.95 -11.62 8.16
C VAL A 147 32.04 -10.43 9.13
N PRO A 148 33.20 -9.75 9.27
CA PRO A 148 33.32 -8.57 10.12
C PRO A 148 32.44 -7.44 9.65
N ARG A 149 31.73 -6.77 10.55
CA ARG A 149 30.87 -5.62 10.26
C ARG A 149 31.45 -4.34 10.85
N THR A 150 31.32 -3.26 10.11
CA THR A 150 31.60 -1.89 10.53
C THR A 150 30.35 -1.17 11.04
N HIS A 151 29.15 -1.73 10.77
CA HIS A 151 27.86 -1.16 11.11
C HIS A 151 27.08 -2.07 12.07
N THR A 152 26.32 -1.46 12.95
CA THR A 152 25.19 -2.09 13.62
C THR A 152 24.03 -2.19 12.63
N ILE A 153 23.33 -3.33 12.60
CA ILE A 153 22.11 -3.49 11.80
C ILE A 153 20.93 -3.42 12.74
N ARG A 154 19.97 -2.54 12.46
CA ARG A 154 18.73 -2.39 13.22
C ARG A 154 17.54 -2.62 12.31
N LEU A 155 16.77 -3.67 12.55
CA LEU A 155 15.49 -3.90 11.90
C LEU A 155 14.42 -3.22 12.75
N LEU A 156 13.65 -2.33 12.13
CA LEU A 156 12.46 -1.70 12.69
C LEU A 156 11.24 -2.35 12.06
N VAL A 157 10.35 -2.87 12.91
CA VAL A 157 9.08 -3.47 12.47
C VAL A 157 7.95 -2.64 13.02
N GLY A 158 7.31 -1.85 12.15
CA GLY A 158 6.14 -1.03 12.46
C GLY A 158 4.85 -1.85 12.52
N SER A 159 3.79 -1.27 13.08
CA SER A 159 2.50 -1.94 13.28
C SER A 159 1.29 -1.11 12.86
N THR A 160 1.46 0.05 12.23
CA THR A 160 0.36 0.90 11.74
C THR A 160 0.70 1.59 10.41
N GLU A 161 1.57 0.99 9.59
CA GLU A 161 1.94 1.52 8.26
C GLU A 161 0.73 1.65 7.36
N GLU A 162 -0.09 0.62 7.35
CA GLU A 162 -1.26 0.45 6.50
C GLU A 162 -2.52 1.22 6.98
N SER A 163 -2.40 1.94 8.10
CA SER A 163 -3.49 2.69 8.71
C SER A 163 -3.09 4.13 9.04
N GLU A 164 -2.78 4.44 10.30
CA GLU A 164 -2.45 5.80 10.76
C GLU A 164 -1.04 6.25 10.34
N ALA A 165 -0.09 5.32 10.20
CA ALA A 165 1.32 5.54 9.87
C ALA A 165 2.02 6.60 10.75
N THR A 166 1.59 6.74 12.02
CA THR A 166 2.09 7.75 12.96
C THR A 166 3.20 7.25 13.87
N GLU A 167 3.34 5.92 14.01
CA GLU A 167 4.23 5.27 14.98
C GLU A 167 5.71 5.57 14.74
N MET A 168 6.10 5.78 13.47
CA MET A 168 7.49 6.15 13.18
C MET A 168 7.81 7.55 13.71
N GLY A 169 6.87 8.49 13.58
CA GLY A 169 6.99 9.82 14.18
C GLY A 169 6.95 9.80 15.71
N GLU A 170 6.18 8.89 16.30
CA GLU A 170 6.15 8.67 17.75
C GLU A 170 7.49 8.10 18.24
N TYR A 171 8.00 7.09 17.56
CA TYR A 171 9.29 6.47 17.84
C TYR A 171 10.45 7.49 17.82
N LEU A 172 10.48 8.39 16.84
CA LEU A 172 11.54 9.40 16.70
C LEU A 172 11.54 10.47 17.79
N LYS A 173 10.51 10.57 18.64
CA LYS A 173 10.53 11.49 19.78
C LYS A 173 11.51 11.05 20.86
N ASP A 174 11.66 9.74 21.06
CA ASP A 174 12.42 9.16 22.16
C ASP A 174 13.59 8.27 21.72
N HIS A 175 13.68 7.97 20.41
CA HIS A 175 14.69 7.08 19.85
C HIS A 175 15.47 7.75 18.72
N GLN A 176 16.78 7.48 18.69
CA GLN A 176 17.62 7.95 17.58
C GLN A 176 17.35 7.10 16.32
N PRO A 177 17.08 7.74 15.17
CA PRO A 177 16.96 7.01 13.92
C PRO A 177 18.27 6.31 13.54
N PRO A 178 18.22 5.26 12.72
CA PRO A 178 19.40 4.77 12.02
C PRO A 178 20.08 5.89 11.22
N ASP A 179 21.40 5.80 11.02
CA ASP A 179 22.14 6.78 10.20
C ASP A 179 21.61 6.82 8.77
N TYR A 180 21.22 5.66 8.26
CA TYR A 180 20.51 5.47 6.98
C TYR A 180 19.73 4.16 6.98
N SER A 181 18.67 4.08 6.18
CA SER A 181 17.77 2.93 6.17
C SER A 181 17.41 2.47 4.77
N LEU A 182 17.27 1.15 4.61
CA LEU A 182 16.59 0.49 3.49
C LEU A 182 15.19 0.11 3.94
N VAL A 183 14.17 0.65 3.30
CA VAL A 183 12.77 0.29 3.53
C VAL A 183 12.43 -0.82 2.55
N LEU A 184 12.05 -1.99 3.06
CA LEU A 184 11.90 -3.21 2.28
C LEU A 184 10.46 -3.45 1.82
N ASP A 185 9.78 -2.38 1.50
CA ASP A 185 8.36 -2.33 1.20
C ASP A 185 8.12 -1.61 -0.14
N SER A 186 8.78 -2.07 -1.21
CA SER A 186 8.62 -1.46 -2.52
C SER A 186 9.20 -2.31 -3.65
N GLU A 187 9.43 -1.69 -4.82
CA GLU A 187 9.95 -2.34 -6.01
C GLU A 187 11.48 -2.29 -6.07
N PHE A 188 12.09 -3.38 -6.54
CA PHE A 188 13.48 -3.37 -6.98
C PHE A 188 13.68 -2.57 -8.28
N PRO A 189 14.88 -2.00 -8.56
CA PRO A 189 16.12 -2.13 -7.77
C PRO A 189 16.24 -1.12 -6.63
N VAL A 190 15.71 0.06 -6.76
CA VAL A 190 15.70 1.14 -5.76
C VAL A 190 14.68 2.19 -6.20
N VAL A 191 13.90 2.69 -5.27
CA VAL A 191 12.88 3.70 -5.53
C VAL A 191 13.44 5.08 -5.22
N VAL A 192 13.52 5.93 -6.22
CA VAL A 192 14.05 7.30 -6.11
C VAL A 192 12.94 8.35 -6.03
N GLY A 193 11.69 7.92 -6.02
CA GLY A 193 10.56 8.82 -5.79
C GLY A 193 9.32 8.06 -5.35
N GLU A 194 8.63 8.61 -4.37
CA GLU A 194 7.33 8.13 -3.87
C GLU A 194 6.30 9.24 -4.02
N LYS A 195 5.17 8.94 -4.66
CA LYS A 195 4.09 9.92 -4.84
C LYS A 195 3.48 10.30 -3.50
N ALA A 196 2.88 11.48 -3.44
CA ALA A 196 2.09 11.88 -2.29
C ALA A 196 0.86 10.98 -2.14
N TRP A 197 0.36 10.88 -0.92
CA TRP A 197 -0.91 10.26 -0.58
C TRP A 197 -1.87 11.34 -0.08
N ASP A 198 -2.86 11.69 -0.90
CA ASP A 198 -3.88 12.66 -0.55
C ASP A 198 -5.25 11.97 -0.44
N LEU A 199 -6.10 12.44 0.46
CA LEU A 199 -7.49 12.01 0.59
C LEU A 199 -8.41 13.22 0.50
N LEU A 200 -9.31 13.20 -0.47
CA LEU A 200 -10.45 14.11 -0.56
C LEU A 200 -11.72 13.37 -0.17
N THR A 201 -12.44 13.92 0.80
CA THR A 201 -13.78 13.46 1.17
C THR A 201 -14.83 14.42 0.62
N VAL A 202 -15.78 13.86 -0.11
CA VAL A 202 -16.94 14.59 -0.64
C VAL A 202 -18.19 14.06 0.04
N SER A 203 -18.92 14.91 0.74
CA SER A 203 -20.05 14.51 1.59
C SER A 203 -21.34 15.23 1.19
N THR A 204 -22.46 14.55 1.46
CA THR A 204 -23.81 15.13 1.32
C THR A 204 -24.74 14.52 2.36
N PRO A 205 -25.80 15.25 2.82
CA PRO A 205 -26.89 14.61 3.53
C PRO A 205 -27.55 13.54 2.65
N LEU A 206 -28.09 12.49 3.26
CA LEU A 206 -28.83 11.44 2.52
C LEU A 206 -30.18 11.90 1.99
N ASP A 207 -30.66 13.05 2.43
CA ASP A 207 -31.96 13.57 2.06
C ASP A 207 -32.08 13.80 0.56
N GLU A 208 -33.17 13.30 0.00
CA GLU A 208 -33.51 13.50 -1.39
C GLU A 208 -34.16 14.87 -1.57
N ARG A 209 -33.83 15.57 -2.67
CA ARG A 209 -34.39 16.88 -2.99
C ARG A 209 -35.70 16.77 -3.79
N ASP A 210 -35.94 15.61 -4.37
CA ASP A 210 -37.20 15.34 -5.09
C ASP A 210 -37.65 13.89 -4.90
N SER A 211 -38.87 13.60 -5.23
CA SER A 211 -39.48 12.27 -5.23
C SER A 211 -39.78 11.77 -6.63
N SER A 212 -38.93 12.10 -7.60
CA SER A 212 -39.13 11.79 -9.02
C SER A 212 -39.14 10.30 -9.33
N THR A 213 -38.65 9.45 -8.39
CA THR A 213 -38.69 7.99 -8.52
C THR A 213 -39.67 7.36 -7.54
N PRO A 214 -40.28 6.20 -7.87
CA PRO A 214 -41.17 5.49 -6.96
C PRO A 214 -40.46 4.82 -5.78
N TYR A 215 -39.16 4.93 -5.71
CA TYR A 215 -38.28 4.37 -4.66
C TYR A 215 -37.36 5.44 -4.08
N MET A 216 -36.80 5.14 -2.92
CA MET A 216 -35.84 5.96 -2.21
C MET A 216 -34.56 5.15 -1.93
N VAL A 217 -33.42 5.83 -1.77
CA VAL A 217 -32.16 5.19 -1.35
C VAL A 217 -32.15 5.02 0.17
N THR A 218 -31.88 3.81 0.65
CA THR A 218 -31.77 3.52 2.08
C THR A 218 -30.32 3.38 2.53
N THR A 219 -29.46 2.78 1.70
CA THR A 219 -28.03 2.65 1.98
C THR A 219 -27.22 2.77 0.70
N LEU A 220 -25.99 3.27 0.85
CA LEU A 220 -24.98 3.31 -0.19
C LEU A 220 -23.63 3.04 0.44
N SER A 221 -22.90 2.04 -0.06
CA SER A 221 -21.59 1.69 0.46
C SER A 221 -20.64 1.18 -0.63
N ALA A 222 -19.36 1.41 -0.47
CA ALA A 222 -18.32 0.88 -1.37
C ALA A 222 -16.95 0.86 -0.69
N GLY A 223 -16.12 -0.11 -1.05
CA GLY A 223 -14.72 -0.20 -0.68
C GLY A 223 -14.45 -0.35 0.83
N LEU A 224 -13.24 -0.72 1.15
CA LEU A 224 -12.79 -0.98 2.53
C LEU A 224 -11.88 0.13 3.05
N ALA A 225 -10.89 0.54 2.26
CA ALA A 225 -9.89 1.53 2.63
C ALA A 225 -9.48 2.41 1.43
N PRO A 226 -8.94 3.63 1.68
CA PRO A 226 -8.57 4.55 0.60
C PRO A 226 -7.52 4.00 -0.36
N SER A 227 -6.57 3.22 0.13
CA SER A 227 -5.47 2.65 -0.66
C SER A 227 -5.84 1.39 -1.45
N ILE A 228 -7.11 0.94 -1.36
CA ILE A 228 -7.63 -0.23 -2.09
C ILE A 228 -8.62 0.21 -3.18
N VAL A 229 -8.49 -0.34 -4.39
CA VAL A 229 -9.52 -0.21 -5.42
C VAL A 229 -10.76 -1.00 -4.97
N PRO A 230 -11.97 -0.39 -4.92
CA PRO A 230 -13.17 -1.12 -4.48
C PRO A 230 -13.52 -2.28 -5.40
N ASP A 231 -13.57 -3.48 -4.84
CA ASP A 231 -14.04 -4.70 -5.51
C ASP A 231 -15.54 -4.95 -5.31
N ARG A 232 -16.17 -4.21 -4.38
CA ARG A 232 -17.61 -4.26 -4.12
C ARG A 232 -18.16 -2.87 -3.88
N ALA A 233 -19.34 -2.59 -4.51
CA ALA A 233 -20.15 -1.43 -4.20
C ALA A 233 -21.63 -1.81 -4.21
N GLU A 234 -22.40 -1.25 -3.30
CA GLU A 234 -23.79 -1.62 -3.07
C GLU A 234 -24.67 -0.40 -2.86
N ILE A 235 -25.88 -0.44 -3.44
CA ILE A 235 -26.96 0.47 -3.13
C ILE A 235 -28.23 -0.34 -2.81
N ALA A 236 -28.93 0.04 -1.76
CA ALA A 236 -30.23 -0.49 -1.44
C ALA A 236 -31.31 0.56 -1.64
N LEU A 237 -32.36 0.16 -2.33
CA LEU A 237 -33.54 0.97 -2.62
C LEU A 237 -34.73 0.41 -1.88
N ARG A 238 -35.68 1.28 -1.49
CA ARG A 238 -36.96 0.90 -0.93
C ARG A 238 -38.09 1.57 -1.73
N TRP A 239 -39.14 0.80 -2.05
CA TRP A 239 -40.31 1.30 -2.69
C TRP A 239 -41.10 2.22 -1.74
N ARG A 240 -41.58 3.36 -2.23
CA ARG A 240 -42.20 4.39 -1.37
C ARG A 240 -43.60 4.02 -0.90
N ALA A 241 -44.45 3.55 -1.81
CA ALA A 241 -45.85 3.18 -1.52
C ALA A 241 -46.44 2.30 -2.63
N GLY A 242 -47.43 1.49 -2.28
CA GLY A 242 -48.09 0.60 -3.24
C GLY A 242 -47.35 -0.70 -3.46
N THR A 243 -47.68 -1.42 -4.52
CA THR A 243 -47.03 -2.68 -4.90
C THR A 243 -45.72 -2.37 -5.62
N PRO A 244 -44.58 -2.94 -5.16
CA PRO A 244 -43.30 -2.74 -5.80
C PRO A 244 -43.28 -3.32 -7.23
N GLU A 245 -42.73 -2.54 -8.17
CA GLU A 245 -42.53 -2.94 -9.57
C GLU A 245 -41.02 -2.78 -9.91
N TRP A 246 -40.21 -3.77 -9.55
CA TRP A 246 -38.77 -3.72 -9.74
C TRP A 246 -38.32 -4.13 -11.14
N GLU A 247 -39.08 -4.94 -11.86
CA GLU A 247 -38.73 -5.49 -13.17
C GLU A 247 -38.27 -4.43 -14.18
N PRO A 248 -39.00 -3.28 -14.35
CA PRO A 248 -38.58 -2.26 -15.33
C PRO A 248 -37.20 -1.67 -15.00
N LEU A 249 -36.86 -1.51 -13.71
CA LEU A 249 -35.57 -1.02 -13.28
C LEU A 249 -34.50 -2.11 -13.49
N ILE A 250 -34.75 -3.35 -13.08
CA ILE A 250 -33.83 -4.48 -13.24
C ILE A 250 -33.49 -4.70 -14.71
N ASP A 251 -34.49 -4.68 -15.61
CA ASP A 251 -34.31 -4.78 -17.04
C ASP A 251 -33.48 -3.64 -17.62
N ALA A 252 -33.74 -2.39 -17.15
CA ALA A 252 -32.94 -1.24 -17.55
C ALA A 252 -31.48 -1.33 -17.09
N LEU A 253 -31.25 -1.84 -15.88
CA LEU A 253 -29.89 -2.09 -15.35
C LEU A 253 -29.16 -3.16 -16.17
N GLY A 254 -29.85 -4.26 -16.54
CA GLY A 254 -29.29 -5.34 -17.34
C GLY A 254 -28.84 -4.94 -18.75
N LYS A 255 -29.35 -3.82 -19.27
CA LYS A 255 -28.98 -3.26 -20.59
C LYS A 255 -27.75 -2.33 -20.53
N VAL A 256 -27.26 -1.98 -19.34
CA VAL A 256 -26.09 -1.10 -19.20
C VAL A 256 -24.81 -1.89 -19.46
N THR A 257 -23.99 -1.42 -20.40
CA THR A 257 -22.64 -1.97 -20.60
C THR A 257 -21.75 -1.54 -19.46
N LEU A 258 -21.39 -2.47 -18.59
CA LEU A 258 -20.46 -2.24 -17.49
C LEU A 258 -18.99 -2.18 -17.95
N PRO A 259 -18.10 -1.57 -17.17
CA PRO A 259 -16.65 -1.68 -17.40
C PRO A 259 -16.21 -3.14 -17.42
N GLU A 260 -15.21 -3.44 -18.25
CA GLU A 260 -14.63 -4.78 -18.35
C GLU A 260 -14.15 -5.30 -17.00
N GLY A 261 -14.46 -6.58 -16.71
CA GLY A 261 -14.07 -7.23 -15.44
C GLY A 261 -14.94 -6.82 -14.25
N THR A 262 -16.08 -6.13 -14.48
CA THR A 262 -17.08 -5.87 -13.45
C THR A 262 -18.38 -6.62 -13.74
N ARG A 263 -19.16 -6.92 -12.70
CA ARG A 263 -20.44 -7.64 -12.82
C ARG A 263 -21.51 -7.03 -11.93
N LEU A 264 -22.77 -7.23 -12.31
CA LEU A 264 -23.96 -6.79 -11.59
C LEU A 264 -24.64 -8.00 -10.93
N VAL A 265 -25.11 -7.80 -9.70
CA VAL A 265 -26.07 -8.68 -9.02
C VAL A 265 -27.20 -7.83 -8.47
N THR A 266 -28.44 -8.23 -8.73
CA THR A 266 -29.65 -7.61 -8.17
C THR A 266 -30.42 -8.62 -7.34
N ARG A 267 -31.00 -8.18 -6.23
CA ARG A 267 -31.89 -9.00 -5.39
C ARG A 267 -33.05 -8.16 -4.92
N ALA A 268 -34.26 -8.50 -5.38
CA ALA A 268 -35.51 -7.95 -4.89
C ALA A 268 -36.04 -8.79 -3.73
N ASP A 269 -36.56 -8.13 -2.69
CA ASP A 269 -37.19 -8.76 -1.54
C ASP A 269 -38.30 -7.82 -1.01
N GLY A 270 -39.55 -8.10 -1.40
CA GLY A 270 -40.68 -7.25 -1.07
C GLY A 270 -40.49 -5.82 -1.59
N ASP A 271 -40.55 -4.85 -0.68
CA ASP A 271 -40.39 -3.42 -0.98
C ASP A 271 -38.92 -2.98 -1.15
N ALA A 272 -37.97 -3.88 -0.97
CA ALA A 272 -36.54 -3.62 -1.07
C ALA A 272 -35.92 -4.18 -2.36
N LEU A 273 -34.99 -3.42 -2.97
CA LEU A 273 -34.11 -3.88 -4.05
C LEU A 273 -32.67 -3.59 -3.66
N ARG A 274 -31.86 -4.62 -3.63
CA ARG A 274 -30.40 -4.52 -3.45
C ARG A 274 -29.70 -4.67 -4.78
N ILE A 275 -28.83 -3.73 -5.11
CA ILE A 275 -28.04 -3.68 -6.33
C ILE A 275 -26.57 -3.68 -5.94
N VAL A 276 -25.83 -4.68 -6.36
CA VAL A 276 -24.40 -4.83 -6.04
C VAL A 276 -23.60 -4.93 -7.32
N THR A 277 -22.57 -4.14 -7.40
CA THR A 277 -21.53 -4.31 -8.42
C THR A 277 -20.28 -4.92 -7.80
N TYR A 278 -19.66 -5.83 -8.52
CA TYR A 278 -18.39 -6.44 -8.14
C TYR A 278 -17.33 -6.09 -9.16
N GLY A 279 -16.12 -5.95 -8.70
CA GLY A 279 -14.93 -5.66 -9.48
C GLY A 279 -13.76 -6.53 -9.06
N ARG A 280 -12.58 -5.91 -8.94
CA ARG A 280 -11.36 -6.53 -8.44
C ARG A 280 -10.56 -5.51 -7.64
N SER A 281 -10.18 -5.86 -6.42
CA SER A 281 -9.27 -5.06 -5.60
C SER A 281 -7.88 -4.97 -6.23
N ALA A 282 -7.14 -3.94 -5.89
CA ALA A 282 -5.74 -3.75 -6.19
C ALA A 282 -5.20 -2.58 -5.37
N HIS A 283 -3.88 -2.49 -5.21
CA HIS A 283 -3.25 -1.34 -4.60
C HIS A 283 -3.45 -0.08 -5.44
N ALA A 284 -4.10 0.96 -4.87
CA ALA A 284 -4.50 2.17 -5.59
C ALA A 284 -3.33 3.01 -6.13
N GLY A 285 -2.15 2.93 -5.54
CA GLY A 285 -0.95 3.64 -6.00
C GLY A 285 -0.10 2.83 -6.96
N VAL A 286 0.16 1.57 -6.64
CA VAL A 286 1.17 0.74 -7.32
C VAL A 286 0.55 -0.09 -8.46
N ASN A 287 -0.66 -0.61 -8.27
CA ASN A 287 -1.33 -1.50 -9.23
C ASN A 287 -2.73 -1.01 -9.62
N LEU A 288 -2.96 0.29 -9.68
CA LEU A 288 -4.27 0.88 -9.96
C LEU A 288 -4.93 0.31 -11.24
N THR A 289 -4.14 0.11 -12.30
CA THR A 289 -4.62 -0.47 -13.57
C THR A 289 -4.97 -1.94 -13.49
N GLY A 290 -4.46 -2.66 -12.50
CA GLY A 290 -4.80 -4.04 -12.18
C GLY A 290 -6.20 -4.18 -11.57
N GLY A 291 -6.68 -3.14 -10.87
CA GLY A 291 -7.99 -3.11 -10.26
C GLY A 291 -9.15 -2.99 -11.25
N ARG A 292 -10.36 -3.30 -10.76
CA ARG A 292 -11.63 -3.08 -11.45
C ARG A 292 -12.60 -2.44 -10.46
N ASN A 293 -12.74 -1.13 -10.56
CA ASN A 293 -13.44 -0.33 -9.55
C ASN A 293 -14.95 -0.55 -9.61
N ALA A 294 -15.50 -1.24 -8.61
CA ALA A 294 -16.93 -1.53 -8.50
C ALA A 294 -17.77 -0.26 -8.28
N LEU A 295 -17.24 0.76 -7.58
CA LEU A 295 -17.94 2.01 -7.37
C LEU A 295 -18.15 2.79 -8.67
N VAL A 296 -17.13 2.82 -9.53
CA VAL A 296 -17.24 3.44 -10.87
C VAL A 296 -18.29 2.69 -11.71
N ALA A 297 -18.33 1.36 -11.59
CA ALA A 297 -19.36 0.54 -12.26
C ALA A 297 -20.75 0.86 -11.71
N LEU A 298 -20.94 0.97 -10.40
CA LEU A 298 -22.22 1.34 -9.76
C LEU A 298 -22.67 2.75 -10.17
N ALA A 299 -21.75 3.71 -10.15
CA ALA A 299 -22.05 5.09 -10.56
C ALA A 299 -22.54 5.16 -12.02
N ARG A 300 -21.91 4.39 -12.92
CA ARG A 300 -22.35 4.26 -14.32
C ARG A 300 -23.71 3.57 -14.44
N LEU A 301 -23.93 2.53 -13.67
CA LEU A 301 -25.16 1.75 -13.67
C LEU A 301 -26.36 2.60 -13.23
N MET A 302 -26.19 3.44 -12.21
CA MET A 302 -27.24 4.23 -11.59
C MET A 302 -27.45 5.61 -12.24
N GLU A 303 -26.68 5.96 -13.27
CA GLU A 303 -26.78 7.25 -13.96
C GLU A 303 -28.23 7.52 -14.46
N GLY A 304 -28.82 8.63 -14.01
CA GLY A 304 -30.18 9.04 -14.37
C GLY A 304 -31.32 8.18 -13.77
N ARG A 305 -31.02 7.30 -12.83
CA ARG A 305 -31.97 6.35 -12.22
C ARG A 305 -32.26 6.60 -10.75
N LEU A 306 -31.64 7.61 -10.16
CA LEU A 306 -31.83 7.96 -8.75
C LEU A 306 -32.50 9.32 -8.62
N PRO A 307 -33.25 9.55 -7.51
CA PRO A 307 -33.74 10.86 -7.19
C PRO A 307 -32.59 11.85 -7.00
N ARG A 308 -32.84 13.13 -7.24
CA ARG A 308 -31.86 14.19 -6.99
C ARG A 308 -31.64 14.39 -5.50
N GLY A 309 -30.42 14.78 -5.14
CA GLY A 309 -29.99 14.93 -3.76
C GLY A 309 -29.36 13.64 -3.23
N GLY A 310 -28.80 13.71 -2.04
CA GLY A 310 -28.24 12.57 -1.31
C GLY A 310 -27.32 11.68 -2.15
N ALA A 311 -27.60 10.38 -2.12
CA ALA A 311 -26.83 9.37 -2.84
C ALA A 311 -26.84 9.56 -4.36
N GLY A 312 -27.93 10.10 -4.94
CA GLY A 312 -28.03 10.34 -6.38
C GLY A 312 -27.00 11.37 -6.86
N ASP A 313 -26.88 12.49 -6.14
CA ASP A 313 -25.88 13.51 -6.45
C ASP A 313 -24.45 13.00 -6.24
N LEU A 314 -24.21 12.19 -5.18
CA LEU A 314 -22.89 11.66 -4.89
C LEU A 314 -22.43 10.65 -5.96
N LEU A 315 -23.33 9.77 -6.43
CA LEU A 315 -23.01 8.85 -7.52
C LEU A 315 -22.86 9.57 -8.87
N ALA A 316 -23.65 10.63 -9.12
CA ALA A 316 -23.45 11.47 -10.31
C ALA A 316 -22.08 12.18 -10.27
N PHE A 317 -21.65 12.65 -9.09
CA PHE A 317 -20.29 13.17 -8.89
C PHE A 317 -19.23 12.09 -9.12
N ALA A 318 -19.39 10.91 -8.52
CA ALA A 318 -18.47 9.79 -8.71
C ALA A 318 -18.35 9.40 -10.19
N ARG A 319 -19.45 9.45 -10.94
CA ARG A 319 -19.45 9.23 -12.40
C ARG A 319 -18.67 10.29 -13.16
N ALA A 320 -18.75 11.54 -12.77
CA ALA A 320 -18.01 12.65 -13.38
C ALA A 320 -16.51 12.58 -13.03
N ALA A 321 -16.18 12.29 -11.76
CA ALA A 321 -14.81 12.18 -11.27
C ALA A 321 -14.07 10.94 -11.83
N GLY A 322 -14.76 9.82 -11.95
CA GLY A 322 -14.24 8.52 -12.37
C GLY A 322 -14.18 8.30 -13.90
N GLN A 323 -13.97 9.35 -14.69
CA GLN A 323 -13.84 9.23 -16.15
C GLN A 323 -12.61 8.41 -16.55
N ASP A 324 -11.52 8.57 -15.84
CA ASP A 324 -10.30 7.79 -15.97
C ASP A 324 -9.57 7.66 -14.62
N LEU A 325 -8.47 6.95 -14.62
CA LEU A 325 -7.63 6.71 -13.45
C LEU A 325 -6.61 7.84 -13.16
N TYR A 326 -6.60 8.90 -13.96
CA TYR A 326 -5.51 9.89 -14.00
C TYR A 326 -5.96 11.32 -13.70
N GLY A 327 -7.21 11.48 -13.26
CA GLY A 327 -7.76 12.76 -12.80
C GLY A 327 -8.31 13.68 -13.90
N THR A 328 -8.51 13.20 -15.13
CA THR A 328 -9.15 13.99 -16.19
C THR A 328 -10.52 14.49 -15.76
N GLY A 329 -11.33 13.61 -15.13
CA GLY A 329 -12.66 13.95 -14.62
C GLY A 329 -12.66 14.94 -13.44
N LEU A 330 -11.51 15.15 -12.81
CA LEU A 330 -11.34 16.09 -11.69
C LEU A 330 -10.57 17.36 -12.08
N GLY A 331 -10.15 17.48 -13.33
CA GLY A 331 -9.35 18.61 -13.81
C GLY A 331 -7.94 18.70 -13.23
N ILE A 332 -7.37 17.57 -12.73
CA ILE A 332 -6.06 17.50 -12.09
C ILE A 332 -5.08 16.58 -12.82
N LYS A 333 -5.23 16.46 -14.12
CA LYS A 333 -4.40 15.62 -14.96
C LYS A 333 -2.97 16.19 -15.07
N ASP A 334 -2.04 15.61 -14.31
CA ASP A 334 -0.60 15.88 -14.41
C ASP A 334 0.11 14.67 -15.00
N ASP A 335 1.18 14.93 -15.77
CA ASP A 335 2.04 13.92 -16.38
C ASP A 335 3.47 14.44 -16.39
N ASP A 336 4.42 13.66 -15.90
CA ASP A 336 5.82 14.00 -15.77
C ASP A 336 6.70 12.86 -16.32
N PRO A 337 7.78 13.14 -17.07
CA PRO A 337 8.64 12.11 -17.66
C PRO A 337 9.30 11.16 -16.66
N LEU A 338 9.60 11.62 -15.43
CA LEU A 338 10.19 10.82 -14.37
C LEU A 338 9.11 10.21 -13.44
N TRP A 339 8.15 11.04 -13.00
CA TRP A 339 7.12 10.66 -12.02
C TRP A 339 5.92 9.93 -12.64
N GLY A 340 5.78 9.98 -13.95
CA GLY A 340 4.62 9.45 -14.65
C GLY A 340 3.36 10.27 -14.37
N ARG A 341 2.20 9.60 -14.34
CA ARG A 341 0.90 10.24 -14.23
C ARG A 341 0.43 10.36 -12.78
N TYR A 342 -0.39 11.38 -12.54
CA TYR A 342 -1.28 11.42 -11.37
C TYR A 342 -2.12 10.14 -11.31
N ALA A 343 -2.49 9.67 -10.10
CA ALA A 343 -3.40 8.53 -9.98
C ALA A 343 -4.57 8.88 -9.06
N VAL A 344 -5.77 8.41 -9.43
CA VAL A 344 -7.05 8.70 -8.76
C VAL A 344 -7.83 7.42 -8.56
N ASN A 345 -8.14 7.12 -7.30
CA ASN A 345 -9.00 6.02 -6.89
C ASN A 345 -10.25 6.56 -6.20
N LEU A 346 -11.42 6.35 -6.76
CA LEU A 346 -12.68 6.50 -6.04
C LEU A 346 -12.80 5.32 -5.09
N ALA A 347 -12.41 5.52 -3.82
CA ALA A 347 -12.02 4.44 -2.94
C ALA A 347 -13.14 3.91 -2.06
N THR A 348 -13.86 4.79 -1.38
CA THR A 348 -14.84 4.37 -0.38
C THR A 348 -16.12 5.17 -0.48
N ILE A 349 -17.27 4.53 -0.19
CA ILE A 349 -18.47 5.25 0.22
C ILE A 349 -18.91 4.70 1.58
N LYS A 350 -19.09 5.61 2.53
CA LYS A 350 -19.61 5.32 3.87
C LYS A 350 -20.89 6.12 4.10
N THR A 351 -21.91 5.46 4.60
CA THR A 351 -23.14 6.09 5.06
C THR A 351 -23.18 6.04 6.58
N SER A 352 -23.16 7.21 7.23
CA SER A 352 -23.34 7.31 8.68
C SER A 352 -24.84 7.33 9.00
N THR A 353 -25.22 6.56 10.01
CA THR A 353 -26.59 6.53 10.56
C THR A 353 -26.71 7.28 11.88
N GLU A 354 -25.60 7.69 12.48
CA GLU A 354 -25.57 8.25 13.85
C GLU A 354 -25.75 9.75 13.90
N ASP A 355 -25.14 10.51 12.97
CA ASP A 355 -25.31 11.97 12.93
C ASP A 355 -25.76 12.43 11.55
N ALA A 356 -26.96 13.02 11.48
CA ALA A 356 -27.50 13.71 10.31
C ALA A 356 -27.48 12.91 8.98
N LYS A 357 -27.61 11.56 9.03
CA LYS A 357 -27.73 10.69 7.83
C LYS A 357 -26.92 11.20 6.64
N ARG A 358 -25.62 11.18 6.76
CA ARG A 358 -24.70 11.62 5.71
C ARG A 358 -24.12 10.45 4.94
N THR A 359 -23.84 10.68 3.68
CA THR A 359 -23.03 9.77 2.86
C THR A 359 -21.80 10.50 2.36
N SER A 360 -20.65 9.84 2.42
CA SER A 360 -19.36 10.42 2.07
C SER A 360 -18.61 9.52 1.10
N LEU A 361 -18.04 10.13 0.05
CA LEU A 361 -17.15 9.51 -0.92
C LEU A 361 -15.71 9.89 -0.58
N GLY A 362 -14.86 8.91 -0.32
CA GLY A 362 -13.41 9.09 -0.19
C GLY A 362 -12.72 8.87 -1.53
N ILE A 363 -11.90 9.81 -1.94
CA ILE A 363 -11.10 9.77 -3.17
C ILE A 363 -9.63 9.81 -2.77
N ASN A 364 -8.92 8.72 -3.00
CA ASN A 364 -7.48 8.67 -2.82
C ASN A 364 -6.76 9.14 -4.09
N LEU A 365 -5.76 9.98 -3.89
CA LEU A 365 -5.02 10.64 -4.95
C LEU A 365 -3.53 10.43 -4.74
N ARG A 366 -2.80 10.14 -5.83
CA ARG A 366 -1.35 9.98 -5.82
C ARG A 366 -0.74 11.14 -6.60
N ARG A 367 -0.50 12.24 -5.84
CA ARG A 367 0.01 13.50 -6.39
C ARG A 367 1.49 13.39 -6.74
N ILE A 368 1.86 14.04 -7.87
CA ILE A 368 3.24 14.14 -8.34
C ILE A 368 3.71 15.60 -8.35
N PRO A 369 5.04 15.84 -8.24
CA PRO A 369 5.57 17.17 -8.47
C PRO A 369 5.29 17.65 -9.91
N PRO A 370 5.21 18.95 -10.18
CA PRO A 370 5.43 20.05 -9.23
C PRO A 370 4.17 20.50 -8.49
N ARG A 371 3.03 19.79 -8.63
CA ARG A 371 1.78 20.18 -7.97
C ARG A 371 1.90 20.08 -6.45
N THR A 372 1.71 21.18 -5.76
CA THR A 372 1.71 21.22 -4.30
C THR A 372 0.37 20.78 -3.70
N ALA A 373 0.35 20.39 -2.43
CA ALA A 373 -0.87 20.03 -1.72
C ALA A 373 -1.94 21.15 -1.73
N PRO A 374 -1.63 22.43 -1.47
CA PRO A 374 -2.62 23.51 -1.59
C PRO A 374 -3.19 23.67 -3.00
N GLN A 375 -2.37 23.49 -4.05
CA GLN A 375 -2.83 23.56 -5.44
C GLN A 375 -3.79 22.40 -5.78
N ALA A 376 -3.47 21.17 -5.35
CA ALA A 376 -4.33 20.02 -5.56
C ALA A 376 -5.68 20.21 -4.85
N LYS A 377 -5.66 20.58 -3.57
CA LYS A 377 -6.84 20.84 -2.77
C LYS A 377 -7.74 21.92 -3.41
N ALA A 378 -7.17 23.07 -3.77
CA ALA A 378 -7.92 24.16 -4.41
C ALA A 378 -8.55 23.74 -5.74
N SER A 379 -7.85 22.96 -6.57
CA SER A 379 -8.40 22.43 -7.83
C SER A 379 -9.61 21.52 -7.60
N LEU A 380 -9.52 20.63 -6.61
CA LEU A 380 -10.56 19.67 -6.27
C LEU A 380 -11.80 20.36 -5.65
N GLU A 381 -11.58 21.31 -4.74
CA GLU A 381 -12.67 22.12 -4.16
C GLU A 381 -13.38 22.94 -5.23
N SER A 382 -12.63 23.52 -6.17
CA SER A 382 -13.20 24.23 -7.33
C SER A 382 -14.03 23.31 -8.20
N PHE A 383 -13.58 22.08 -8.44
CA PHE A 383 -14.32 21.09 -9.22
C PHE A 383 -15.65 20.72 -8.53
N VAL A 384 -15.65 20.50 -7.21
CA VAL A 384 -16.88 20.23 -6.44
C VAL A 384 -17.84 21.42 -6.51
N ALA A 385 -17.34 22.65 -6.35
CA ALA A 385 -18.15 23.86 -6.47
C ALA A 385 -18.75 24.03 -7.87
N ASP A 386 -17.98 23.75 -8.92
CA ASP A 386 -18.46 23.78 -10.32
C ASP A 386 -19.51 22.70 -10.59
N PHE A 387 -19.33 21.50 -10.06
CA PHE A 387 -20.32 20.44 -10.15
C PHE A 387 -21.64 20.85 -9.50
N ASN A 388 -21.57 21.40 -8.27
CA ASN A 388 -22.74 21.90 -7.56
C ASN A 388 -23.52 22.96 -8.38
N ARG A 389 -22.79 23.95 -8.93
CA ARG A 389 -23.42 25.00 -9.76
C ARG A 389 -24.13 24.45 -11.00
N ARG A 390 -23.52 23.48 -11.69
CA ARG A 390 -24.08 22.91 -12.92
C ARG A 390 -25.27 21.97 -12.68
N THR A 391 -25.24 21.24 -11.58
CA THR A 391 -26.24 20.18 -11.30
C THR A 391 -27.28 20.60 -10.25
N GLY A 392 -27.03 21.67 -9.51
CA GLY A 392 -27.80 22.05 -8.34
C GLY A 392 -27.59 21.13 -7.15
N ALA A 393 -26.52 20.32 -7.14
CA ALA A 393 -26.12 19.51 -5.99
C ALA A 393 -25.65 20.38 -4.81
N SER A 394 -25.60 19.77 -3.63
CA SER A 394 -25.16 20.40 -2.38
C SER A 394 -24.03 19.59 -1.73
N LEU A 395 -23.06 19.18 -2.54
CA LEU A 395 -21.88 18.44 -2.06
C LEU A 395 -20.95 19.37 -1.29
N THR A 396 -20.34 18.85 -0.25
CA THR A 396 -19.36 19.56 0.60
C THR A 396 -18.05 18.78 0.68
N THR A 397 -16.97 19.48 1.01
CA THR A 397 -15.65 18.90 1.26
C THR A 397 -15.24 19.19 2.72
N PRO A 398 -15.65 18.36 3.71
CA PRO A 398 -15.36 18.61 5.11
C PRO A 398 -13.85 18.66 5.36
N ALA A 399 -13.34 19.78 5.85
CA ALA A 399 -11.90 19.97 6.00
C ALA A 399 -11.25 18.97 6.97
N ALA A 400 -11.98 18.58 8.02
CA ALA A 400 -11.51 17.60 9.02
C ALA A 400 -11.41 16.15 8.48
N GLU A 401 -12.05 15.86 7.36
CA GLU A 401 -12.03 14.53 6.72
C GLU A 401 -11.08 14.47 5.52
N ASN A 402 -10.41 15.58 5.22
CA ASN A 402 -9.47 15.69 4.10
C ASN A 402 -8.04 15.59 4.62
N TYR A 403 -7.17 14.91 3.85
CA TYR A 403 -5.75 14.80 4.15
C TYR A 403 -4.92 15.18 2.92
N PHE A 404 -4.07 16.19 3.05
CA PHE A 404 -3.18 16.71 2.02
C PHE A 404 -1.80 17.06 2.59
N GLU A 405 -1.39 16.37 3.65
CA GLU A 405 -0.15 16.66 4.37
C GLU A 405 1.03 15.79 3.93
N ASP A 406 0.72 14.71 3.18
CA ASP A 406 1.77 13.84 2.67
C ASP A 406 2.38 14.44 1.40
N GLU A 407 3.70 14.68 1.41
CA GLU A 407 4.42 15.23 0.26
C GLU A 407 5.12 14.14 -0.56
N PRO A 408 5.33 14.34 -1.87
CA PRO A 408 6.16 13.43 -2.66
C PRO A 408 7.58 13.40 -2.10
N LEU A 409 8.16 12.20 -1.98
CA LEU A 409 9.55 12.01 -1.64
C LEU A 409 10.37 11.81 -2.91
N GLY A 410 11.45 12.57 -3.08
CA GLY A 410 12.34 12.42 -4.23
C GLY A 410 13.80 12.34 -3.84
N PHE A 411 14.57 11.56 -4.59
CA PHE A 411 16.01 11.42 -4.46
C PHE A 411 16.70 11.76 -5.80
N ASN A 412 17.94 12.18 -5.70
CA ASN A 412 18.76 12.30 -6.90
C ASN A 412 19.04 10.90 -7.49
N PRO A 413 18.53 10.54 -8.67
CA PRO A 413 18.73 9.22 -9.27
C PRO A 413 20.20 8.92 -9.60
N ASN A 414 21.05 9.94 -9.61
CA ASN A 414 22.48 9.83 -9.86
C ASN A 414 23.34 9.88 -8.59
N ALA A 415 22.75 9.92 -7.41
CA ALA A 415 23.48 9.86 -6.15
C ALA A 415 24.34 8.60 -6.09
N LYS A 416 25.50 8.68 -5.42
CA LYS A 416 26.45 7.55 -5.33
C LYS A 416 25.80 6.35 -4.64
N PHE A 417 25.03 6.59 -3.60
CA PHE A 417 24.31 5.54 -2.88
C PHE A 417 23.27 4.83 -3.75
N VAL A 418 22.49 5.59 -4.53
CA VAL A 418 21.53 5.03 -5.48
C VAL A 418 22.24 4.15 -6.50
N ARG A 419 23.36 4.64 -7.07
CA ARG A 419 24.15 3.84 -8.02
C ARG A 419 24.72 2.57 -7.40
N ARG A 420 25.17 2.64 -6.13
CA ARG A 420 25.66 1.48 -5.37
C ARG A 420 24.60 0.41 -5.25
N LEU A 421 23.37 0.77 -4.86
CA LEU A 421 22.23 -0.16 -4.78
C LEU A 421 21.85 -0.73 -6.15
N LEU A 422 21.90 0.08 -7.22
CA LEU A 422 21.70 -0.39 -8.60
C LEU A 422 22.75 -1.41 -9.03
N ASP A 423 24.01 -1.20 -8.67
CA ASP A 423 25.11 -2.13 -8.97
C ASP A 423 24.96 -3.43 -8.19
N ASP A 424 24.57 -3.37 -6.90
CA ASP A 424 24.30 -4.55 -6.09
C ASP A 424 23.14 -5.38 -6.67
N TYR A 425 22.06 -4.72 -7.04
CA TYR A 425 20.94 -5.38 -7.74
C TYR A 425 21.39 -6.03 -9.05
N ALA A 426 22.17 -5.31 -9.87
CA ALA A 426 22.65 -5.82 -11.15
C ALA A 426 23.54 -7.05 -10.98
N VAL A 427 24.44 -7.05 -10.00
CA VAL A 427 25.31 -8.20 -9.71
C VAL A 427 24.51 -9.40 -9.17
N ALA A 428 23.59 -9.15 -8.21
CA ALA A 428 22.79 -10.22 -7.61
C ALA A 428 21.80 -10.87 -8.59
N THR A 429 21.28 -10.10 -9.56
CA THR A 429 20.25 -10.59 -10.48
C THR A 429 20.75 -10.90 -11.89
N GLY A 430 21.96 -10.44 -12.23
CA GLY A 430 22.47 -10.45 -13.61
C GLY A 430 21.75 -9.47 -14.54
N LYS A 431 20.92 -8.56 -14.02
CA LYS A 431 20.10 -7.64 -14.83
C LYS A 431 20.31 -6.20 -14.38
N ARG A 432 20.67 -5.33 -15.30
CA ARG A 432 20.66 -3.89 -15.05
C ARG A 432 19.24 -3.34 -15.15
N ALA A 433 18.86 -2.47 -14.23
CA ALA A 433 17.58 -1.79 -14.22
C ALA A 433 17.79 -0.29 -13.90
N LYS A 434 16.78 0.51 -14.22
CA LYS A 434 16.73 1.92 -13.84
C LYS A 434 16.09 2.03 -12.46
N PRO A 435 16.37 3.11 -11.70
CA PRO A 435 15.62 3.38 -10.48
C PRO A 435 14.13 3.55 -10.79
N ALA A 436 13.29 3.19 -9.83
CA ALA A 436 11.84 3.23 -9.95
C ALA A 436 11.23 4.47 -9.29
N ILE A 437 9.99 4.78 -9.68
CA ILE A 437 9.10 5.71 -8.97
C ILE A 437 7.91 4.90 -8.46
N SER A 438 7.69 4.90 -7.16
CA SER A 438 6.53 4.24 -6.56
C SER A 438 5.29 5.13 -6.60
N GLY A 439 4.15 4.53 -6.93
CA GLY A 439 2.84 5.14 -6.74
C GLY A 439 2.35 5.08 -5.30
N GLY A 440 2.98 4.25 -4.46
CA GLY A 440 2.76 4.15 -3.02
C GLY A 440 3.72 5.06 -2.23
N GLY A 441 3.46 5.20 -0.93
CA GLY A 441 4.38 5.76 0.05
C GLY A 441 4.78 4.68 1.02
N THR A 442 5.95 4.81 1.63
CA THR A 442 6.48 3.89 2.63
C THR A 442 7.08 4.65 3.81
N TYR A 443 7.60 3.96 4.81
CA TYR A 443 8.37 4.59 5.89
C TYR A 443 9.58 5.41 5.42
N ALA A 444 10.01 5.32 4.16
CA ALA A 444 11.04 6.20 3.62
C ALA A 444 10.68 7.68 3.70
N LYS A 445 9.37 8.01 3.70
CA LYS A 445 8.88 9.37 3.94
C LYS A 445 8.98 9.81 5.39
N ARG A 446 8.98 8.89 6.33
CA ARG A 446 8.87 9.14 7.76
C ARG A 446 10.22 9.13 8.49
N LEU A 447 11.23 8.48 7.92
CA LEU A 447 12.57 8.38 8.48
C LEU A 447 13.55 9.31 7.76
N PRO A 448 14.51 9.93 8.47
CA PRO A 448 15.61 10.61 7.81
C PRO A 448 16.50 9.58 7.11
N ASN A 449 17.10 9.97 5.97
CA ASN A 449 18.06 9.14 5.22
C ASN A 449 17.54 7.71 4.95
N ALA A 450 16.26 7.56 4.64
CA ALA A 450 15.65 6.29 4.30
C ALA A 450 15.28 6.26 2.81
N ILE A 451 15.53 5.14 2.16
CA ILE A 451 15.21 4.90 0.75
C ILE A 451 14.56 3.53 0.59
N ALA A 452 13.53 3.42 -0.23
CA ALA A 452 12.87 2.15 -0.49
C ALA A 452 13.68 1.29 -1.47
N PHE A 453 13.86 -0.01 -1.10
CA PHE A 453 14.72 -0.97 -1.78
C PHE A 453 14.12 -2.37 -1.78
N GLY A 454 13.34 -2.68 -2.78
CA GLY A 454 12.68 -3.99 -2.91
C GLY A 454 11.42 -4.06 -2.02
N MET A 455 10.67 -5.19 -1.99
CA MET A 455 11.24 -6.53 -2.24
C MET A 455 10.57 -7.26 -3.43
N TRP A 456 9.76 -6.63 -4.25
CA TRP A 456 9.27 -7.33 -5.44
C TRP A 456 10.04 -6.93 -6.72
N PHE A 457 9.96 -7.79 -7.72
CA PHE A 457 10.73 -7.63 -8.94
C PHE A 457 9.93 -6.90 -10.03
N PRO A 458 10.55 -5.98 -10.80
CA PRO A 458 9.89 -5.26 -11.88
C PRO A 458 9.35 -6.20 -12.95
N GLY A 459 8.25 -5.75 -13.58
CA GLY A 459 7.58 -6.49 -14.65
C GLY A 459 6.64 -7.60 -14.18
N LYS A 460 6.41 -7.75 -12.88
CA LYS A 460 5.36 -8.60 -12.29
C LYS A 460 4.28 -7.70 -11.70
N PRO A 461 2.99 -8.08 -11.78
CA PRO A 461 1.95 -7.38 -11.04
C PRO A 461 2.25 -7.44 -9.54
N TYR A 462 2.11 -6.30 -8.87
CA TYR A 462 2.21 -6.25 -7.41
C TYR A 462 0.93 -6.87 -6.81
N PRO A 463 1.05 -7.87 -5.93
CA PRO A 463 -0.11 -8.56 -5.39
C PRO A 463 -0.65 -7.97 -4.09
N GLY A 464 0.06 -7.05 -3.45
CA GLY A 464 -0.36 -6.39 -2.22
C GLY A 464 -1.69 -5.65 -2.40
N HIS A 465 -2.54 -5.69 -1.40
CA HIS A 465 -3.93 -5.20 -1.38
C HIS A 465 -4.89 -5.95 -2.33
N ASP A 466 -4.40 -6.89 -3.13
CA ASP A 466 -5.26 -7.74 -3.98
C ASP A 466 -5.95 -8.83 -3.15
N VAL A 467 -7.08 -9.31 -3.65
CA VAL A 467 -7.66 -10.60 -3.22
C VAL A 467 -6.72 -11.71 -3.66
N ASP A 468 -6.61 -12.75 -2.83
CA ASP A 468 -5.71 -13.89 -3.08
C ASP A 468 -4.23 -13.49 -3.16
N GLU A 469 -3.83 -12.53 -2.34
CA GLU A 469 -2.44 -12.10 -2.21
C GLU A 469 -1.51 -13.29 -1.99
N LYS A 470 -0.40 -13.30 -2.72
CA LYS A 470 0.60 -14.35 -2.68
C LYS A 470 1.95 -13.88 -3.19
N ILE A 471 3.02 -14.48 -2.70
CA ILE A 471 4.38 -14.29 -3.23
C ILE A 471 5.00 -15.63 -3.61
N SER A 472 5.74 -15.69 -4.71
CA SER A 472 6.43 -16.93 -5.07
C SER A 472 7.60 -17.19 -4.13
N VAL A 473 7.80 -18.45 -3.75
CA VAL A 473 8.98 -18.88 -2.96
C VAL A 473 10.27 -18.50 -3.68
N GLU A 474 10.28 -18.57 -5.01
CA GLU A 474 11.42 -18.16 -5.84
C GLU A 474 11.73 -16.66 -5.65
N ASP A 475 10.71 -15.78 -5.70
CA ASP A 475 10.92 -14.33 -5.51
C ASP A 475 11.34 -14.00 -4.08
N LEU A 476 10.79 -14.68 -3.07
CA LEU A 476 11.27 -14.55 -1.69
C LEU A 476 12.75 -14.90 -1.59
N GLN A 477 13.17 -16.04 -2.13
CA GLN A 477 14.58 -16.47 -2.09
C GLN A 477 15.48 -15.53 -2.87
N ARG A 478 15.05 -15.12 -4.05
CA ARG A 478 15.80 -14.21 -4.92
C ARG A 478 15.94 -12.82 -4.32
N GLY A 479 14.86 -12.27 -3.76
CA GLY A 479 14.87 -10.99 -3.05
C GLY A 479 15.81 -11.02 -1.85
N THR A 480 15.79 -12.12 -1.08
CA THR A 480 16.74 -12.30 0.03
C THR A 480 18.20 -12.24 -0.43
N ARG A 481 18.55 -12.78 -1.60
CA ARG A 481 19.93 -12.69 -2.13
C ARG A 481 20.31 -11.26 -2.52
N VAL A 482 19.37 -10.53 -3.14
CA VAL A 482 19.60 -9.10 -3.43
C VAL A 482 19.82 -8.32 -2.13
N LEU A 483 19.00 -8.57 -1.11
CA LEU A 483 19.14 -7.94 0.21
C LEU A 483 20.46 -8.33 0.89
N ILE A 484 20.84 -9.59 0.87
CA ILE A 484 22.14 -10.05 1.44
C ILE A 484 23.30 -9.28 0.80
N ARG A 485 23.29 -9.12 -0.53
CA ARG A 485 24.38 -8.41 -1.21
C ARG A 485 24.44 -6.94 -0.77
N ALA A 486 23.32 -6.20 -0.81
CA ALA A 486 23.28 -4.81 -0.37
C ALA A 486 23.63 -4.67 1.12
N LEU A 487 23.11 -5.57 1.96
CA LEU A 487 23.40 -5.60 3.39
C LEU A 487 24.89 -5.82 3.67
N VAL A 488 25.53 -6.76 2.99
CA VAL A 488 26.97 -7.03 3.14
C VAL A 488 27.78 -5.84 2.63
N ASP A 489 27.44 -5.31 1.46
CA ASP A 489 28.16 -4.17 0.89
C ASP A 489 28.16 -2.98 1.86
N ILE A 490 27.00 -2.58 2.36
CA ILE A 490 26.88 -1.45 3.29
C ILE A 490 27.54 -1.79 4.63
N ALA A 491 27.19 -2.95 5.23
CA ALA A 491 27.60 -3.29 6.59
C ALA A 491 29.10 -3.56 6.77
N THR A 492 29.83 -3.85 5.70
CA THR A 492 31.29 -4.06 5.73
C THR A 492 32.06 -2.85 5.17
N GLY A 493 31.36 -1.93 4.53
CA GLY A 493 31.92 -0.72 3.92
C GLY A 493 32.20 0.41 4.92
N PRO A 494 32.70 1.53 4.44
CA PRO A 494 32.83 2.75 5.24
C PRO A 494 31.46 3.39 5.49
N ARG A 495 31.40 4.26 6.51
CA ARG A 495 30.22 5.10 6.76
C ARG A 495 29.84 5.88 5.49
N ILE A 496 28.55 5.96 5.21
CA ILE A 496 28.02 6.74 4.10
C ILE A 496 27.76 8.16 4.61
N GLU A 497 28.39 9.13 3.96
CA GLU A 497 28.33 10.56 4.35
C GLU A 497 27.46 11.40 3.40
N GLU A 498 26.96 10.78 2.36
CA GLU A 498 26.21 11.46 1.30
C GLU A 498 24.75 11.68 1.70
N PRO A 499 24.20 12.88 1.51
CA PRO A 499 22.76 13.09 1.72
C PRO A 499 21.95 12.28 0.71
N PHE A 500 20.91 11.61 1.17
CA PHE A 500 20.02 10.79 0.34
C PHE A 500 18.87 11.61 -0.26
N LYS A 501 18.40 12.59 0.49
CA LYS A 501 17.36 13.52 0.01
C LYS A 501 18.00 14.71 -0.69
N PRO A 502 17.35 15.28 -1.71
CA PRO A 502 17.85 16.47 -2.42
C PRO A 502 18.01 17.68 -1.52
#